data_4a40a314c60ec41355b5d86703d75391
#
_entry.id   4a40a314c60ec41355b5d86703d75391
#
_cell.length_a   1.000
_cell.length_b   1.000
_cell.length_c   1.000
_cell.angle_alpha   90.00
_cell.angle_beta   90.00
_cell.angle_gamma   90.00
#
_symmetry.space_group_name_H-M   'P 1'
#
loop_
_entity.id
_entity.type
_entity.pdbx_description
1 polymer ?
#
loop_
_entity_poly.entity_id
_entity_poly.type
_entity_poly.pdbx_seq_one_letter_code
_entity_poly.pdbx_strand_id
1 'polypeptide(L)'
;MSTNGAVLIVTTDPRRNPNYGGLLQVWALCEALKKLGYEPWIYDNRSTWLWRAWYTFVRLGCRIAPRRLTLRWWHCWPENRRILEFAHSNLRYTSSSRRAPRTSATPGQPFTAYVTGSDQVWRPEIYNVAEKMLDFVPTGFSGPRIAYAASFGKDDLAMFDEGMRARTTPLAQKLTAVSVREESGVAMAKRLWDVDARRITDPVFLIDADEYRERFDIPDEEPALVTYILDPSEEAERAVSKLLSDAERLGIKKVIHLSPRKRKDSKPTVEEWLRSIGSAKYVLTDSFHGTAFSILLNRRFVTFQNYGRGVTRFESLFSVYKYCSSASSELSQLESRAKVDRSLIVRAEREAGMAYLGNALVSGAFIDPATPGRTPSG
;
A
#
# COMPACT_ATOMS: atom_id res chain seq x y z
N MET A 1 -20.78 14.49 -14.64
CA MET A 1 -20.17 15.39 -13.64
C MET A 1 -18.82 15.82 -14.19
N SER A 2 -18.51 17.12 -14.19
CA SER A 2 -17.20 17.63 -14.58
C SER A 2 -16.17 17.14 -13.54
N THR A 3 -15.05 16.60 -13.99
CA THR A 3 -13.95 16.20 -13.09
C THR A 3 -13.09 17.40 -12.73
N ASN A 4 -12.55 17.45 -11.52
CA ASN A 4 -11.59 18.48 -11.08
C ASN A 4 -10.22 18.36 -11.80
N GLY A 5 -10.09 17.39 -12.70
CA GLY A 5 -8.88 17.13 -13.48
C GLY A 5 -8.26 15.75 -13.20
N ALA A 6 -7.19 15.45 -13.92
CA ALA A 6 -6.50 14.18 -13.82
C ALA A 6 -5.32 14.26 -12.82
N VAL A 7 -5.19 13.24 -11.95
CA VAL A 7 -4.11 13.11 -10.97
C VAL A 7 -3.24 11.92 -11.33
N LEU A 8 -1.91 12.11 -11.42
CA LEU A 8 -0.98 11.02 -11.61
C LEU A 8 -0.44 10.48 -10.29
N ILE A 9 -0.61 9.20 -10.07
CA ILE A 9 -0.11 8.48 -8.90
C ILE A 9 1.19 7.75 -9.25
N VAL A 10 2.25 8.00 -8.49
CA VAL A 10 3.57 7.36 -8.61
C VAL A 10 3.83 6.51 -7.39
N THR A 11 3.60 5.22 -7.51
CA THR A 11 3.68 4.27 -6.40
C THR A 11 4.40 2.98 -6.80
N THR A 12 4.36 1.98 -5.96
CA THR A 12 4.73 0.61 -6.29
C THR A 12 3.81 0.09 -7.39
N ASP A 13 4.36 -0.27 -8.56
CA ASP A 13 3.54 -0.84 -9.64
C ASP A 13 3.11 -2.27 -9.27
N PRO A 14 1.82 -2.51 -9.00
CA PRO A 14 1.33 -3.83 -8.62
C PRO A 14 1.48 -4.88 -9.74
N ARG A 15 1.74 -4.46 -10.97
CA ARG A 15 2.00 -5.37 -12.10
C ARG A 15 3.43 -5.90 -12.10
N ARG A 16 4.37 -5.20 -11.42
CA ARG A 16 5.78 -5.63 -11.27
C ARG A 16 6.02 -6.49 -10.05
N ASN A 17 5.33 -6.17 -8.98
CA ASN A 17 5.40 -6.90 -7.72
C ASN A 17 3.98 -7.20 -7.21
N PRO A 18 3.28 -8.17 -7.85
CA PRO A 18 1.90 -8.46 -7.52
C PRO A 18 1.76 -8.97 -6.08
N ASN A 19 1.19 -8.14 -5.23
CA ASN A 19 0.81 -8.49 -3.86
C ASN A 19 -0.50 -7.76 -3.51
N TYR A 20 -1.30 -8.35 -2.64
CA TYR A 20 -2.62 -7.83 -2.30
C TYR A 20 -2.55 -6.45 -1.68
N GLY A 21 -1.63 -6.24 -0.72
CA GLY A 21 -1.51 -4.99 -0.02
C GLY A 21 -1.07 -3.83 -0.92
N GLY A 22 -0.03 -4.04 -1.72
CA GLY A 22 0.45 -3.04 -2.69
C GLY A 22 -0.61 -2.68 -3.73
N LEU A 23 -1.46 -3.64 -4.13
CA LEU A 23 -2.55 -3.39 -5.07
C LEU A 23 -3.71 -2.65 -4.40
N LEU A 24 -4.14 -3.10 -3.23
CA LEU A 24 -5.31 -2.55 -2.54
C LEU A 24 -5.07 -1.13 -2.01
N GLN A 25 -3.84 -0.79 -1.59
CA GLN A 25 -3.53 0.58 -1.20
C GLN A 25 -3.58 1.54 -2.40
N VAL A 26 -3.11 1.12 -3.59
CA VAL A 26 -3.24 1.92 -4.81
C VAL A 26 -4.70 2.09 -5.22
N TRP A 27 -5.46 0.99 -5.19
CA TRP A 27 -6.88 1.00 -5.48
C TRP A 27 -7.64 1.95 -4.54
N ALA A 28 -7.40 1.85 -3.24
CA ALA A 28 -8.03 2.71 -2.24
C ALA A 28 -7.68 4.19 -2.43
N LEU A 29 -6.42 4.51 -2.77
CA LEU A 29 -6.03 5.88 -3.10
C LEU A 29 -6.76 6.39 -4.37
N CYS A 30 -6.92 5.53 -5.38
CA CYS A 30 -7.72 5.87 -6.56
C CYS A 30 -9.19 6.15 -6.21
N GLU A 31 -9.81 5.31 -5.38
CA GLU A 31 -11.20 5.53 -4.95
C GLU A 31 -11.34 6.82 -4.12
N ALA A 32 -10.38 7.10 -3.23
CA ALA A 32 -10.37 8.36 -2.47
C ALA A 32 -10.27 9.59 -3.38
N LEU A 33 -9.41 9.56 -4.41
CA LEU A 33 -9.31 10.63 -5.40
C LEU A 33 -10.59 10.79 -6.22
N LYS A 34 -11.26 9.70 -6.59
CA LYS A 34 -12.56 9.74 -7.27
C LYS A 34 -13.63 10.39 -6.40
N LYS A 35 -13.68 10.07 -5.11
CA LYS A 35 -14.59 10.71 -4.14
C LYS A 35 -14.35 12.22 -4.02
N LEU A 36 -13.10 12.67 -4.21
CA LEU A 36 -12.73 14.08 -4.26
C LEU A 36 -12.97 14.73 -5.65
N GLY A 37 -13.53 13.98 -6.60
CA GLY A 37 -13.88 14.47 -7.93
C GLY A 37 -12.72 14.47 -8.94
N TYR A 38 -11.63 13.77 -8.67
CA TYR A 38 -10.47 13.69 -9.58
C TYR A 38 -10.45 12.38 -10.36
N GLU A 39 -9.79 12.37 -11.52
CA GLU A 39 -9.54 11.20 -12.34
C GLU A 39 -8.15 10.62 -12.05
N PRO A 40 -8.01 9.49 -11.32
CA PRO A 40 -6.70 8.93 -10.97
C PRO A 40 -6.10 8.12 -12.12
N TRP A 41 -4.80 8.29 -12.34
CA TRP A 41 -3.97 7.55 -13.28
C TRP A 41 -2.73 7.02 -12.58
N ILE A 42 -2.33 5.80 -12.88
CA ILE A 42 -1.10 5.21 -12.35
C ILE A 42 0.03 5.41 -13.32
N TYR A 43 1.16 5.92 -12.83
CA TYR A 43 2.38 6.09 -13.60
C TYR A 43 2.94 4.75 -14.06
N ASP A 44 3.01 4.56 -15.38
CA ASP A 44 3.66 3.41 -15.99
C ASP A 44 5.01 3.80 -16.57
N ASN A 45 6.11 3.48 -15.87
CA ASN A 45 7.46 3.75 -16.34
C ASN A 45 8.06 2.61 -17.19
N ARG A 46 7.24 1.63 -17.62
CA ARG A 46 7.73 0.55 -18.46
C ARG A 46 8.09 1.09 -19.84
N SER A 47 9.31 0.82 -20.29
CA SER A 47 9.69 1.01 -21.69
C SER A 47 8.85 0.07 -22.56
N THR A 48 7.84 0.63 -23.28
CA THR A 48 6.78 -0.14 -23.95
C THR A 48 7.30 -1.10 -25.00
N TRP A 49 8.30 -0.68 -25.78
CA TRP A 49 8.72 -1.45 -26.95
C TRP A 49 9.59 -2.65 -26.58
N LEU A 50 10.62 -2.44 -25.78
CA LEU A 50 11.51 -3.52 -25.35
C LEU A 50 10.79 -4.55 -24.48
N TRP A 51 9.87 -4.09 -23.63
CA TRP A 51 9.10 -4.98 -22.75
C TRP A 51 8.03 -5.77 -23.53
N ARG A 52 7.34 -5.15 -24.49
CA ARG A 52 6.40 -5.82 -25.37
C ARG A 52 7.10 -6.82 -26.30
N ALA A 53 8.22 -6.41 -26.92
CA ALA A 53 9.02 -7.30 -27.74
C ALA A 53 9.56 -8.49 -26.96
N TRP A 54 10.12 -8.21 -25.76
CA TRP A 54 10.61 -9.26 -24.86
C TRP A 54 9.48 -10.15 -24.34
N TYR A 55 8.33 -9.57 -23.98
CA TYR A 55 7.14 -10.31 -23.57
C TYR A 55 6.58 -11.20 -24.66
N THR A 56 6.51 -10.70 -25.90
CA THR A 56 6.08 -11.48 -27.05
C THR A 56 7.07 -12.59 -27.37
N PHE A 57 8.37 -12.29 -27.29
CA PHE A 57 9.44 -13.26 -27.47
C PHE A 57 9.41 -14.36 -26.42
N VAL A 58 9.22 -14.01 -25.16
CA VAL A 58 9.09 -14.95 -24.04
C VAL A 58 7.82 -15.81 -24.21
N ARG A 59 6.69 -15.23 -24.60
CA ARG A 59 5.43 -15.96 -24.83
C ARG A 59 5.51 -16.93 -26.01
N LEU A 60 6.26 -16.59 -27.03
CA LEU A 60 6.57 -17.47 -28.17
C LEU A 60 7.64 -18.51 -27.82
N GLY A 61 8.68 -18.12 -27.10
CA GLY A 61 9.78 -18.99 -26.67
C GLY A 61 9.40 -20.01 -25.58
N CYS A 62 8.33 -19.77 -24.82
CA CYS A 62 7.80 -20.71 -23.81
C CYS A 62 7.36 -22.06 -24.40
N ARG A 63 7.12 -22.13 -25.69
CA ARG A 63 6.78 -23.39 -26.37
C ARG A 63 8.02 -24.22 -26.74
N ILE A 64 9.23 -23.64 -26.70
CA ILE A 64 10.44 -24.24 -27.32
C ILE A 64 11.66 -24.31 -26.37
N ALA A 65 11.67 -23.58 -25.24
CA ALA A 65 12.87 -23.47 -24.41
C ALA A 65 13.01 -24.59 -23.36
N PRO A 66 14.20 -25.16 -23.18
CA PRO A 66 14.44 -26.17 -22.14
C PRO A 66 14.36 -25.59 -20.74
N ARG A 67 13.81 -26.38 -19.83
CA ARG A 67 13.47 -26.05 -18.42
C ARG A 67 14.59 -25.43 -17.53
N ARG A 68 15.81 -25.25 -18.04
CA ARG A 68 16.98 -24.80 -17.27
C ARG A 68 17.30 -23.30 -17.38
N LEU A 69 16.67 -22.55 -18.29
CA LEU A 69 16.83 -21.09 -18.43
C LEU A 69 15.66 -20.33 -17.81
N THR A 70 15.29 -20.69 -16.58
CA THR A 70 14.26 -19.98 -15.85
C THR A 70 14.87 -18.78 -15.15
N LEU A 71 14.96 -17.66 -15.85
CA LEU A 71 15.17 -16.36 -15.24
C LEU A 71 14.13 -16.12 -14.13
N ARG A 72 14.55 -15.63 -12.99
CA ARG A 72 13.79 -15.38 -11.75
C ARG A 72 12.46 -14.67 -11.95
N TRP A 73 12.23 -14.06 -13.13
CA TRP A 73 11.02 -13.32 -13.55
C TRP A 73 9.90 -14.20 -14.13
N TRP A 74 10.21 -15.41 -14.54
CA TRP A 74 9.24 -16.34 -15.14
C TRP A 74 8.31 -16.98 -14.10
N HIS A 75 8.69 -16.97 -12.85
CA HIS A 75 7.94 -17.66 -11.79
C HIS A 75 6.70 -16.90 -11.34
N CYS A 76 6.52 -15.64 -11.73
CA CYS A 76 5.44 -14.79 -11.21
C CYS A 76 4.13 -14.83 -12.01
N TRP A 77 4.13 -15.35 -13.22
CA TRP A 77 3.01 -15.14 -14.13
C TRP A 77 1.74 -15.98 -13.86
N PRO A 78 1.80 -17.31 -13.77
CA PRO A 78 0.58 -18.10 -13.57
C PRO A 78 -0.02 -17.88 -12.18
N GLU A 79 0.85 -17.72 -11.16
CA GLU A 79 0.46 -17.58 -9.76
C GLU A 79 -0.18 -16.22 -9.45
N ASN A 80 0.19 -15.18 -10.19
CA ASN A 80 -0.27 -13.81 -9.93
C ASN A 80 -1.34 -13.34 -10.93
N ARG A 81 -1.76 -14.17 -11.87
CA ARG A 81 -2.70 -13.81 -12.92
C ARG A 81 -3.97 -13.16 -12.37
N ARG A 82 -4.53 -13.74 -11.32
CA ARG A 82 -5.78 -13.25 -10.70
C ARG A 82 -5.63 -11.87 -10.06
N ILE A 83 -4.46 -11.58 -9.44
CA ILE A 83 -4.15 -10.26 -8.89
C ILE A 83 -3.99 -9.23 -10.03
N LEU A 84 -3.35 -9.62 -11.12
CA LEU A 84 -3.16 -8.77 -12.30
C LEU A 84 -4.46 -8.48 -13.03
N GLU A 85 -5.38 -9.42 -13.11
CA GLU A 85 -6.72 -9.23 -13.66
C GLU A 85 -7.47 -8.14 -12.90
N PHE A 86 -7.44 -8.16 -11.57
CA PHE A 86 -8.01 -7.08 -10.75
C PHE A 86 -7.35 -5.73 -11.05
N ALA A 87 -6.01 -5.68 -11.12
CA ALA A 87 -5.30 -4.44 -11.42
C ALA A 87 -5.68 -3.86 -12.78
N HIS A 88 -5.82 -4.71 -13.80
CA HIS A 88 -6.23 -4.26 -15.14
C HIS A 88 -7.67 -3.80 -15.22
N SER A 89 -8.57 -4.41 -14.45
CA SER A 89 -9.99 -4.07 -14.46
C SER A 89 -10.33 -2.83 -13.65
N ASN A 90 -9.53 -2.51 -12.61
CA ASN A 90 -9.87 -1.47 -11.65
C ASN A 90 -8.94 -0.24 -11.68
N LEU A 91 -7.77 -0.34 -12.31
CA LEU A 91 -6.78 0.74 -12.32
C LEU A 91 -6.50 1.23 -13.75
N ARG A 92 -6.36 2.54 -13.90
CA ARG A 92 -5.97 3.18 -15.17
C ARG A 92 -4.48 3.48 -15.17
N TYR A 93 -3.79 3.13 -16.24
CA TYR A 93 -2.36 3.33 -16.37
C TYR A 93 -2.05 4.30 -17.51
N THR A 94 -1.04 5.15 -17.33
CA THR A 94 -0.53 5.98 -18.41
C THR A 94 0.10 5.12 -19.50
N SER A 95 0.13 5.63 -20.73
CA SER A 95 0.95 5.04 -21.78
C SER A 95 2.42 5.27 -21.43
N SER A 96 3.23 4.19 -21.38
CA SER A 96 4.62 4.32 -21.03
C SER A 96 5.40 5.10 -22.09
N SER A 97 5.99 6.21 -21.73
CA SER A 97 7.09 6.84 -22.46
C SER A 97 8.06 7.47 -21.44
N ARG A 98 9.36 7.51 -21.78
CA ARG A 98 10.36 8.24 -20.97
C ARG A 98 10.15 9.76 -21.00
N ARG A 99 9.19 10.24 -21.80
CA ARG A 99 8.73 11.63 -21.82
C ARG A 99 7.58 11.78 -20.85
N ALA A 100 7.22 13.01 -20.48
CA ALA A 100 6.14 13.31 -19.55
C ALA A 100 4.92 12.39 -19.79
N PRO A 101 4.39 11.73 -18.76
CA PRO A 101 3.28 10.80 -18.91
C PRO A 101 2.10 11.51 -19.55
N ARG A 102 1.51 10.89 -20.55
CA ARG A 102 0.28 11.38 -21.21
C ARG A 102 -0.85 10.46 -20.87
N THR A 103 -2.03 11.00 -20.64
CA THR A 103 -3.22 10.18 -20.49
C THR A 103 -3.61 9.57 -21.85
N SER A 104 -4.06 8.34 -21.85
CA SER A 104 -4.59 7.70 -23.07
C SER A 104 -5.95 8.27 -23.46
N ALA A 105 -6.69 8.83 -22.49
CA ALA A 105 -8.05 9.33 -22.69
C ALA A 105 -8.07 10.73 -23.35
N THR A 106 -7.07 11.59 -23.06
CA THR A 106 -7.02 12.94 -23.59
C THR A 106 -5.57 13.32 -23.93
N PRO A 107 -5.11 12.98 -25.13
CA PRO A 107 -3.75 13.33 -25.56
C PRO A 107 -3.49 14.82 -25.42
N GLY A 108 -2.46 15.18 -24.65
CA GLY A 108 -2.02 16.58 -24.50
C GLY A 108 -2.60 17.34 -23.32
N GLN A 109 -3.56 16.79 -22.56
CA GLN A 109 -3.97 17.41 -21.29
C GLN A 109 -2.95 17.13 -20.19
N PRO A 110 -2.43 18.16 -19.51
CA PRO A 110 -1.53 17.99 -18.39
C PRO A 110 -2.30 17.44 -17.17
N PHE A 111 -1.62 16.68 -16.34
CA PHE A 111 -2.15 16.35 -15.02
C PHE A 111 -2.28 17.62 -14.18
N THR A 112 -3.36 17.70 -13.39
CA THR A 112 -3.59 18.83 -12.47
C THR A 112 -2.80 18.67 -11.17
N ALA A 113 -2.44 17.44 -10.79
CA ALA A 113 -1.61 17.14 -9.64
C ALA A 113 -0.82 15.83 -9.83
N TYR A 114 0.27 15.70 -9.07
CA TYR A 114 1.07 14.48 -8.96
C TYR A 114 1.09 14.02 -7.51
N VAL A 115 0.81 12.74 -7.29
CA VAL A 115 0.82 12.12 -5.96
C VAL A 115 1.84 10.99 -5.94
N THR A 116 2.83 11.05 -5.06
CA THR A 116 3.72 9.92 -4.78
C THR A 116 3.30 9.19 -3.51
N GLY A 117 3.42 7.88 -3.50
CA GLY A 117 2.97 7.04 -2.39
C GLY A 117 1.68 6.28 -2.74
N SER A 118 1.15 5.56 -1.85
CA SER A 118 1.69 5.10 -0.59
C SER A 118 2.71 3.97 -0.80
N ASP A 119 3.00 3.19 0.26
CA ASP A 119 3.96 2.08 0.30
C ASP A 119 5.43 2.55 0.36
N GLN A 120 6.37 1.62 0.34
CA GLN A 120 7.81 1.84 0.58
C GLN A 120 8.51 2.55 -0.59
N VAL A 121 7.87 3.58 -1.15
CA VAL A 121 8.37 4.31 -2.33
C VAL A 121 9.69 5.04 -2.08
N TRP A 122 10.02 5.32 -0.81
CA TRP A 122 11.27 5.99 -0.41
C TRP A 122 12.31 5.02 0.16
N ARG A 123 12.19 3.72 -0.15
CA ARG A 123 13.17 2.70 0.21
C ARG A 123 14.19 2.50 -0.92
N PRO A 124 15.44 2.99 -0.77
CA PRO A 124 16.42 3.02 -1.86
C PRO A 124 16.91 1.63 -2.26
N GLU A 125 16.84 0.64 -1.36
CA GLU A 125 17.19 -0.76 -1.66
C GLU A 125 16.26 -1.38 -2.73
N ILE A 126 15.06 -0.80 -2.93
CA ILE A 126 14.02 -1.36 -3.81
C ILE A 126 13.75 -0.46 -5.00
N TYR A 127 13.78 0.87 -4.80
CA TYR A 127 13.31 1.83 -5.79
C TYR A 127 14.33 2.93 -6.09
N ASN A 128 14.24 3.50 -7.29
CA ASN A 128 14.84 4.79 -7.58
C ASN A 128 14.03 5.88 -6.86
N VAL A 129 14.55 6.35 -5.72
CA VAL A 129 13.85 7.32 -4.87
C VAL A 129 13.62 8.65 -5.59
N ALA A 130 14.52 9.08 -6.48
CA ALA A 130 14.34 10.32 -7.25
C ALA A 130 13.11 10.22 -8.18
N GLU A 131 12.94 9.10 -8.89
CA GLU A 131 11.72 8.86 -9.69
C GLU A 131 10.47 8.89 -8.81
N LYS A 132 10.54 8.29 -7.62
CA LYS A 132 9.45 8.31 -6.65
C LYS A 132 9.24 9.68 -6.00
N MET A 133 10.18 10.60 -6.15
CA MET A 133 10.07 12.02 -5.80
C MET A 133 9.71 12.90 -6.99
N LEU A 134 9.14 12.30 -8.05
CA LEU A 134 8.58 13.04 -9.18
C LEU A 134 9.65 13.83 -10.00
N ASP A 135 10.88 13.30 -10.12
CA ASP A 135 11.99 13.93 -10.84
C ASP A 135 11.68 14.23 -12.32
N PHE A 136 10.75 13.50 -12.91
CA PHE A 136 10.31 13.66 -14.30
C PHE A 136 9.23 14.73 -14.48
N VAL A 137 8.68 15.32 -13.41
CA VAL A 137 7.67 16.37 -13.50
C VAL A 137 8.33 17.65 -14.03
N PRO A 138 7.76 18.28 -15.09
CA PRO A 138 8.35 19.47 -15.68
C PRO A 138 8.61 20.57 -14.66
N THR A 139 9.75 21.28 -14.80
CA THR A 139 10.12 22.38 -13.89
C THR A 139 9.10 23.51 -13.86
N GLY A 140 8.40 23.76 -14.97
CA GLY A 140 7.34 24.76 -15.07
C GLY A 140 5.98 24.33 -14.53
N PHE A 141 5.86 23.11 -13.97
CA PHE A 141 4.61 22.70 -13.37
C PHE A 141 4.39 23.39 -12.03
N SER A 142 3.33 24.16 -11.91
CA SER A 142 2.95 24.92 -10.72
C SER A 142 1.88 24.26 -9.84
N GLY A 143 1.31 23.15 -10.30
CA GLY A 143 0.29 22.42 -9.53
C GLY A 143 0.85 21.59 -8.37
N PRO A 144 -0.05 20.97 -7.59
CA PRO A 144 0.33 20.19 -6.42
C PRO A 144 1.23 18.99 -6.73
N ARG A 145 2.30 18.83 -5.93
CA ARG A 145 3.17 17.65 -5.85
C ARG A 145 3.07 17.10 -4.44
N ILE A 146 2.37 16.00 -4.25
CA ILE A 146 1.96 15.51 -2.94
C ILE A 146 2.64 14.19 -2.65
N ALA A 147 3.20 14.02 -1.46
CA ALA A 147 3.51 12.71 -0.91
C ALA A 147 2.37 12.29 0.03
N TYR A 148 1.69 11.18 -0.33
CA TYR A 148 0.62 10.61 0.48
C TYR A 148 1.08 9.32 1.15
N ALA A 149 1.21 9.33 2.48
CA ALA A 149 1.59 8.17 3.29
C ALA A 149 2.78 7.39 2.70
N ALA A 150 3.79 8.11 2.17
CA ALA A 150 5.00 7.51 1.66
C ALA A 150 5.76 6.81 2.80
N SER A 151 6.46 5.72 2.52
CA SER A 151 7.17 4.97 3.54
C SER A 151 8.64 4.78 3.15
N PHE A 152 9.52 4.94 4.14
CA PHE A 152 10.94 4.60 4.05
C PHE A 152 11.16 3.09 4.22
N GLY A 153 10.21 2.39 4.83
CA GLY A 153 10.29 0.97 5.12
C GLY A 153 11.21 0.59 6.28
N LYS A 154 12.27 1.35 6.50
CA LYS A 154 13.20 1.26 7.63
C LYS A 154 13.52 2.69 8.11
N ASP A 155 13.93 2.83 9.35
CA ASP A 155 14.33 4.10 9.98
C ASP A 155 15.85 4.34 9.99
N ASP A 156 16.53 3.79 8.99
CA ASP A 156 18.00 3.87 8.85
C ASP A 156 18.39 4.98 7.86
N LEU A 157 18.98 6.06 8.38
CA LEU A 157 19.50 7.18 7.58
C LEU A 157 20.71 6.79 6.71
N ALA A 158 21.45 5.73 7.09
CA ALA A 158 22.62 5.30 6.33
C ALA A 158 22.24 4.68 4.97
N MET A 159 20.97 4.35 4.75
CA MET A 159 20.47 3.95 3.43
C MET A 159 20.56 5.08 2.39
N PHE A 160 20.72 6.34 2.82
CA PHE A 160 20.82 7.51 1.96
C PHE A 160 22.25 8.06 2.00
N ASP A 161 23.08 7.64 1.06
CA ASP A 161 24.41 8.20 0.89
C ASP A 161 24.36 9.69 0.46
N GLU A 162 25.51 10.36 0.49
CA GLU A 162 25.60 11.79 0.17
C GLU A 162 25.12 12.10 -1.25
N GLY A 163 25.46 11.28 -2.23
CA GLY A 163 25.04 11.45 -3.62
C GLY A 163 23.51 11.32 -3.78
N MET A 164 22.90 10.39 -3.06
CA MET A 164 21.46 10.23 -3.05
C MET A 164 20.77 11.40 -2.36
N ARG A 165 21.29 11.88 -1.20
CA ARG A 165 20.76 13.07 -0.51
C ARG A 165 20.83 14.29 -1.41
N ALA A 166 21.97 14.54 -2.05
CA ALA A 166 22.15 15.66 -2.98
C ALA A 166 21.13 15.64 -4.13
N ARG A 167 20.79 14.46 -4.63
CA ARG A 167 19.78 14.31 -5.71
C ARG A 167 18.35 14.44 -5.21
N THR A 168 18.04 13.92 -4.02
CA THR A 168 16.65 13.81 -3.54
C THR A 168 16.20 15.04 -2.77
N THR A 169 17.10 15.78 -2.09
CA THR A 169 16.76 16.99 -1.33
C THR A 169 16.01 18.03 -2.18
N PRO A 170 16.51 18.47 -3.34
CA PRO A 170 15.79 19.47 -4.13
C PRO A 170 14.46 18.96 -4.71
N LEU A 171 14.28 17.67 -4.81
CA LEU A 171 13.02 17.07 -5.24
C LEU A 171 12.02 17.01 -4.08
N ALA A 172 12.47 16.61 -2.90
CA ALA A 172 11.64 16.58 -1.70
C ALA A 172 11.12 17.97 -1.34
N GLN A 173 11.98 19.00 -1.46
CA GLN A 173 11.61 20.40 -1.19
C GLN A 173 10.65 21.01 -2.23
N LYS A 174 10.47 20.37 -3.39
CA LYS A 174 9.44 20.74 -4.37
C LYS A 174 8.08 20.10 -4.11
N LEU A 175 7.99 19.15 -3.17
CA LEU A 175 6.71 18.61 -2.76
C LEU A 175 5.93 19.68 -1.99
N THR A 176 4.70 19.92 -2.40
CA THR A 176 3.84 20.96 -1.81
C THR A 176 3.17 20.49 -0.51
N ALA A 177 3.01 19.18 -0.36
CA ALA A 177 2.52 18.58 0.87
C ALA A 177 3.19 17.22 1.05
N VAL A 178 3.70 16.94 2.25
CA VAL A 178 4.43 15.71 2.55
C VAL A 178 3.79 14.96 3.72
N SER A 179 3.38 13.73 3.46
CA SER A 179 3.00 12.81 4.51
C SER A 179 3.67 11.47 4.39
N VAL A 180 3.88 10.86 5.54
CA VAL A 180 4.51 9.56 5.71
C VAL A 180 3.61 8.63 6.49
N ARG A 181 3.79 7.32 6.32
CA ARG A 181 2.95 6.32 6.97
C ARG A 181 3.39 6.00 8.40
N GLU A 182 4.68 6.01 8.66
CA GLU A 182 5.29 5.74 9.96
C GLU A 182 5.78 7.01 10.65
N GLU A 183 5.68 7.04 12.00
CA GLU A 183 6.10 8.19 12.81
C GLU A 183 7.60 8.48 12.65
N SER A 184 8.43 7.44 12.60
CA SER A 184 9.88 7.59 12.34
C SER A 184 10.17 8.29 11.01
N GLY A 185 9.29 8.13 10.01
CA GLY A 185 9.42 8.80 8.70
C GLY A 185 9.32 10.31 8.77
N VAL A 186 8.61 10.88 9.75
CA VAL A 186 8.54 12.34 9.99
C VAL A 186 9.93 12.86 10.34
N ALA A 187 10.60 12.23 11.30
CA ALA A 187 11.95 12.60 11.68
C ALA A 187 12.97 12.38 10.54
N MET A 188 12.80 11.29 9.77
CA MET A 188 13.66 11.01 8.61
C MET A 188 13.53 12.08 7.52
N ALA A 189 12.32 12.49 7.15
CA ALA A 189 12.09 13.53 6.15
C ALA A 189 12.75 14.85 6.56
N LYS A 190 12.64 15.23 7.85
CA LYS A 190 13.29 16.43 8.38
C LYS A 190 14.80 16.33 8.33
N ARG A 191 15.39 15.21 8.76
CA ARG A 191 16.85 15.03 8.84
C ARG A 191 17.51 14.84 7.46
N LEU A 192 16.82 14.21 6.51
CA LEU A 192 17.37 13.95 5.18
C LEU A 192 17.25 15.14 4.23
N TRP A 193 16.12 15.84 4.28
CA TRP A 193 15.72 16.80 3.24
C TRP A 193 15.30 18.16 3.78
N ASP A 194 15.28 18.35 5.11
CA ASP A 194 14.74 19.53 5.79
C ASP A 194 13.28 19.83 5.38
N VAL A 195 12.48 18.81 5.26
CA VAL A 195 11.07 18.89 4.88
C VAL A 195 10.20 18.53 6.07
N ASP A 196 9.18 19.34 6.35
CA ASP A 196 8.18 19.07 7.35
C ASP A 196 7.15 18.08 6.80
N ALA A 197 7.09 16.93 7.43
CA ALA A 197 6.17 15.85 7.06
C ALA A 197 5.17 15.58 8.21
N ARG A 198 4.05 14.95 7.85
CA ARG A 198 3.05 14.48 8.83
C ARG A 198 2.85 12.98 8.69
N ARG A 199 2.59 12.32 9.82
CA ARG A 199 2.10 10.96 9.76
C ARG A 199 0.62 10.96 9.31
N ILE A 200 0.32 10.19 8.29
CA ILE A 200 -1.05 9.97 7.79
C ILE A 200 -1.26 8.46 7.60
N THR A 201 -2.48 8.02 7.77
CA THR A 201 -2.85 6.61 7.63
C THR A 201 -2.64 6.06 6.22
N ASP A 202 -2.43 4.74 6.12
CA ASP A 202 -2.35 4.05 4.83
C ASP A 202 -3.65 4.24 4.02
N PRO A 203 -3.59 4.36 2.67
CA PRO A 203 -4.77 4.54 1.83
C PRO A 203 -5.88 3.53 2.05
N VAL A 204 -5.59 2.29 2.48
CA VAL A 204 -6.64 1.30 2.74
C VAL A 204 -7.66 1.77 3.78
N PHE A 205 -7.27 2.64 4.69
CA PHE A 205 -8.16 3.23 5.69
C PHE A 205 -8.98 4.43 5.16
N LEU A 206 -8.72 4.94 3.95
CA LEU A 206 -9.51 6.02 3.34
C LEU A 206 -10.89 5.56 2.87
N ILE A 207 -11.05 4.26 2.71
CA ILE A 207 -12.31 3.64 2.33
C ILE A 207 -12.95 3.04 3.57
N ASP A 208 -14.27 3.20 3.70
CA ASP A 208 -15.02 2.69 4.83
C ASP A 208 -15.04 1.15 4.86
N ALA A 209 -15.09 0.58 6.06
CA ALA A 209 -15.20 -0.87 6.22
C ALA A 209 -16.47 -1.43 5.55
N ASP A 210 -17.57 -0.70 5.62
CA ASP A 210 -18.83 -1.13 5.01
C ASP A 210 -18.77 -1.05 3.48
N GLU A 211 -18.07 -0.06 2.93
CA GLU A 211 -17.82 0.00 1.48
C GLU A 211 -16.96 -1.20 1.00
N TYR A 212 -15.97 -1.63 1.80
CA TYR A 212 -15.24 -2.87 1.49
C TYR A 212 -16.16 -4.09 1.57
N ARG A 213 -17.03 -4.16 2.58
CA ARG A 213 -17.98 -5.27 2.72
C ARG A 213 -18.92 -5.37 1.53
N GLU A 214 -19.52 -4.26 1.15
CA GLU A 214 -20.41 -4.18 0.01
C GLU A 214 -19.69 -4.47 -1.32
N ARG A 215 -18.56 -3.79 -1.57
CA ARG A 215 -17.83 -3.88 -2.85
C ARG A 215 -17.26 -5.26 -3.13
N PHE A 216 -16.85 -5.97 -2.09
CA PHE A 216 -16.18 -7.26 -2.19
C PHE A 216 -17.04 -8.42 -1.68
N ASP A 217 -18.30 -8.15 -1.36
CA ASP A 217 -19.26 -9.15 -0.85
C ASP A 217 -18.64 -9.96 0.31
N ILE A 218 -18.13 -9.21 1.33
CA ILE A 218 -17.49 -9.81 2.50
C ILE A 218 -18.58 -10.26 3.47
N PRO A 219 -18.71 -11.58 3.73
CA PRO A 219 -19.75 -12.08 4.62
C PRO A 219 -19.48 -11.70 6.08
N ASP A 220 -20.46 -11.95 6.92
CA ASP A 220 -20.33 -11.86 8.37
C ASP A 220 -19.26 -12.82 8.91
N GLU A 221 -18.96 -12.70 10.22
CA GLU A 221 -17.94 -13.52 10.86
C GLU A 221 -18.26 -15.02 10.73
N GLU A 222 -17.33 -15.75 10.11
CA GLU A 222 -17.35 -17.20 10.02
C GLU A 222 -16.42 -17.83 11.08
N PRO A 223 -16.71 -19.05 11.58
CA PRO A 223 -15.83 -19.74 12.50
C PRO A 223 -14.57 -20.28 11.81
N ALA A 224 -13.80 -19.39 11.19
CA ALA A 224 -12.61 -19.67 10.41
C ALA A 224 -11.35 -19.07 11.05
N LEU A 225 -10.24 -19.80 10.96
CA LEU A 225 -8.87 -19.32 11.19
C LEU A 225 -8.23 -19.08 9.83
N VAL A 226 -7.79 -17.85 9.60
CA VAL A 226 -7.09 -17.47 8.37
C VAL A 226 -5.61 -17.24 8.66
N THR A 227 -4.73 -17.83 7.88
CA THR A 227 -3.28 -17.54 7.94
C THR A 227 -2.82 -16.86 6.66
N TYR A 228 -2.12 -15.73 6.81
CA TYR A 228 -1.48 -15.00 5.72
C TYR A 228 -0.05 -14.66 6.11
N ILE A 229 0.84 -15.64 5.96
CA ILE A 229 2.26 -15.57 6.31
C ILE A 229 3.08 -15.46 5.03
N LEU A 230 3.84 -14.38 4.90
CA LEU A 230 4.67 -14.09 3.72
C LEU A 230 6.06 -14.69 3.85
N ASP A 231 6.65 -14.59 5.05
CA ASP A 231 7.98 -15.12 5.37
C ASP A 231 7.86 -16.05 6.59
N PRO A 232 7.70 -17.35 6.37
CA PRO A 232 7.60 -18.32 7.45
C PRO A 232 8.80 -18.25 8.39
N SER A 233 8.52 -18.15 9.69
CA SER A 233 9.51 -18.24 10.77
C SER A 233 9.10 -19.37 11.73
N GLU A 234 10.06 -19.89 12.47
CA GLU A 234 9.77 -20.92 13.49
C GLU A 234 8.76 -20.43 14.53
N GLU A 235 8.79 -19.14 14.86
CA GLU A 235 7.84 -18.53 15.78
C GLU A 235 6.42 -18.53 15.18
N ALA A 236 6.28 -18.11 13.91
CA ALA A 236 5.01 -18.12 13.20
C ALA A 236 4.47 -19.57 13.06
N GLU A 237 5.30 -20.52 12.70
CA GLU A 237 4.91 -21.93 12.58
C GLU A 237 4.47 -22.54 13.92
N ARG A 238 5.20 -22.26 15.01
CA ARG A 238 4.82 -22.69 16.36
C ARG A 238 3.49 -22.09 16.79
N ALA A 239 3.29 -20.80 16.57
CA ALA A 239 2.04 -20.13 16.92
C ALA A 239 0.86 -20.65 16.09
N VAL A 240 1.04 -20.83 14.78
CA VAL A 240 0.01 -21.45 13.92
C VAL A 240 -0.33 -22.86 14.42
N SER A 241 0.68 -23.70 14.74
CA SER A 241 0.47 -25.05 15.22
C SER A 241 -0.27 -25.07 16.57
N LYS A 242 0.07 -24.17 17.50
CA LYS A 242 -0.62 -24.03 18.79
C LYS A 242 -2.07 -23.62 18.58
N LEU A 243 -2.33 -22.65 17.71
CA LEU A 243 -3.69 -22.19 17.41
C LEU A 243 -4.53 -23.25 16.70
N LEU A 244 -3.92 -24.07 15.86
CA LEU A 244 -4.57 -25.21 15.23
C LEU A 244 -4.93 -26.30 16.25
N SER A 245 -4.08 -26.55 17.26
CA SER A 245 -4.39 -27.50 18.33
C SER A 245 -5.52 -27.02 19.24
N ASP A 246 -5.69 -25.71 19.38
CA ASP A 246 -6.77 -25.09 20.13
C ASP A 246 -8.05 -24.83 19.31
N ALA A 247 -8.00 -25.12 18.00
CA ALA A 247 -9.04 -24.72 17.05
C ALA A 247 -10.43 -25.27 17.44
N GLU A 248 -10.49 -26.51 17.86
CA GLU A 248 -11.75 -27.14 18.23
C GLU A 248 -12.34 -26.49 19.49
N ARG A 249 -11.53 -26.24 20.52
CA ARG A 249 -11.91 -25.52 21.75
C ARG A 249 -12.41 -24.09 21.47
N LEU A 250 -11.90 -23.45 20.40
CA LEU A 250 -12.27 -22.11 19.98
C LEU A 250 -13.48 -22.06 19.06
N GLY A 251 -14.06 -23.21 18.75
CA GLY A 251 -15.15 -23.34 17.80
C GLY A 251 -14.75 -22.98 16.38
N ILE A 252 -13.47 -23.18 16.00
CA ILE A 252 -12.98 -23.00 14.63
C ILE A 252 -13.36 -24.25 13.83
N LYS A 253 -14.12 -24.06 12.75
CA LYS A 253 -14.56 -25.14 11.86
C LYS A 253 -13.71 -25.25 10.59
N LYS A 254 -12.98 -24.21 10.24
CA LYS A 254 -12.26 -24.12 8.97
C LYS A 254 -10.92 -23.41 9.14
N VAL A 255 -9.90 -23.91 8.48
CA VAL A 255 -8.59 -23.23 8.37
C VAL A 255 -8.35 -22.88 6.92
N ILE A 256 -8.01 -21.61 6.67
CA ILE A 256 -7.75 -21.07 5.33
C ILE A 256 -6.33 -20.54 5.30
N HIS A 257 -5.53 -21.05 4.36
CA HIS A 257 -4.16 -20.57 4.12
C HIS A 257 -4.15 -19.72 2.86
N LEU A 258 -3.88 -18.43 3.00
CA LEU A 258 -3.88 -17.46 1.88
C LEU A 258 -2.53 -17.37 1.16
N SER A 259 -1.44 -17.80 1.81
CA SER A 259 -0.13 -17.90 1.17
C SER A 259 0.02 -19.25 0.48
N PRO A 260 0.50 -19.30 -0.76
CA PRO A 260 0.76 -20.55 -1.45
C PRO A 260 1.79 -21.38 -0.66
N ARG A 261 1.43 -22.61 -0.29
CA ARG A 261 2.33 -23.54 0.38
C ARG A 261 3.27 -24.24 -0.60
N LYS A 262 2.85 -24.38 -1.82
CA LYS A 262 3.60 -25.02 -2.91
C LYS A 262 3.67 -24.09 -4.11
N ARG A 263 4.77 -24.19 -4.86
CA ARG A 263 5.01 -23.37 -6.06
C ARG A 263 3.95 -23.52 -7.16
N LYS A 264 3.12 -24.56 -7.11
CA LYS A 264 2.04 -24.82 -8.06
C LYS A 264 0.68 -24.29 -7.61
N ASP A 265 0.56 -23.86 -6.35
CA ASP A 265 -0.69 -23.38 -5.82
C ASP A 265 -0.99 -22.01 -6.41
N SER A 266 -2.19 -21.82 -6.96
CA SER A 266 -2.64 -20.52 -7.42
C SER A 266 -2.96 -19.64 -6.21
N LYS A 267 -2.53 -18.37 -6.24
CA LYS A 267 -2.94 -17.38 -5.25
C LYS A 267 -4.44 -17.12 -5.36
N PRO A 268 -5.14 -16.85 -4.24
CA PRO A 268 -6.52 -16.38 -4.25
C PRO A 268 -6.70 -15.15 -5.13
N THR A 269 -7.93 -14.87 -5.57
CA THR A 269 -8.26 -13.55 -6.13
C THR A 269 -8.18 -12.47 -5.04
N VAL A 270 -8.23 -11.20 -5.43
CA VAL A 270 -8.28 -10.08 -4.48
C VAL A 270 -9.55 -10.16 -3.63
N GLU A 271 -10.66 -10.50 -4.25
CA GLU A 271 -11.95 -10.69 -3.61
C GLU A 271 -11.93 -11.85 -2.62
N GLU A 272 -11.41 -13.02 -3.03
CA GLU A 272 -11.25 -14.19 -2.16
C GLU A 272 -10.34 -13.89 -0.96
N TRP A 273 -9.26 -13.12 -1.16
CA TRP A 273 -8.35 -12.70 -0.11
C TRP A 273 -9.05 -11.78 0.90
N LEU A 274 -9.76 -10.76 0.42
CA LEU A 274 -10.50 -9.82 1.27
C LEU A 274 -11.64 -10.50 2.02
N ARG A 275 -12.43 -11.34 1.34
CA ARG A 275 -13.50 -12.13 1.97
C ARG A 275 -12.94 -13.00 3.08
N SER A 276 -11.85 -13.71 2.81
CA SER A 276 -11.25 -14.61 3.81
C SER A 276 -10.78 -13.86 5.04
N ILE A 277 -10.08 -12.73 4.90
CA ILE A 277 -9.65 -11.92 6.04
C ILE A 277 -10.85 -11.27 6.72
N GLY A 278 -11.76 -10.71 5.93
CA GLY A 278 -12.88 -9.91 6.45
C GLY A 278 -13.96 -10.72 7.14
N SER A 279 -14.11 -12.02 6.84
CA SER A 279 -15.04 -12.91 7.52
C SER A 279 -14.40 -13.78 8.63
N ALA A 280 -13.07 -13.79 8.74
CA ALA A 280 -12.39 -14.66 9.68
C ALA A 280 -12.70 -14.33 11.14
N LYS A 281 -12.91 -15.36 11.96
CA LYS A 281 -12.93 -15.22 13.41
C LYS A 281 -11.55 -14.84 13.94
N TYR A 282 -10.48 -15.46 13.38
CA TYR A 282 -9.09 -15.18 13.74
C TYR A 282 -8.21 -15.07 12.49
N VAL A 283 -7.30 -14.10 12.50
CA VAL A 283 -6.29 -13.90 11.44
C VAL A 283 -4.89 -13.98 12.03
N LEU A 284 -4.03 -14.78 11.42
CA LEU A 284 -2.61 -14.82 11.74
C LEU A 284 -1.82 -14.32 10.53
N THR A 285 -0.97 -13.31 10.75
CA THR A 285 -0.25 -12.71 9.63
C THR A 285 1.07 -12.08 10.06
N ASP A 286 2.04 -12.05 9.15
CA ASP A 286 3.26 -11.24 9.23
C ASP A 286 3.22 -10.06 8.24
N SER A 287 2.07 -9.88 7.57
CA SER A 287 1.86 -8.85 6.57
C SER A 287 1.32 -7.57 7.18
N PHE A 288 1.93 -6.42 6.85
CA PHE A 288 1.40 -5.11 7.22
C PHE A 288 -0.05 -4.94 6.78
N HIS A 289 -0.36 -5.24 5.53
CA HIS A 289 -1.73 -5.09 5.01
C HIS A 289 -2.69 -6.17 5.53
N GLY A 290 -2.19 -7.38 5.83
CA GLY A 290 -3.00 -8.38 6.54
C GLY A 290 -3.46 -7.85 7.90
N THR A 291 -2.55 -7.20 8.64
CA THR A 291 -2.85 -6.53 9.90
C THR A 291 -3.79 -5.33 9.71
N ALA A 292 -3.50 -4.46 8.74
CA ALA A 292 -4.31 -3.27 8.47
C ALA A 292 -5.77 -3.63 8.13
N PHE A 293 -6.00 -4.63 7.27
CA PHE A 293 -7.35 -5.09 6.97
C PHE A 293 -8.02 -5.80 8.14
N SER A 294 -7.27 -6.49 8.99
CA SER A 294 -7.83 -7.06 10.22
C SER A 294 -8.32 -5.98 11.19
N ILE A 295 -7.58 -4.87 11.29
CA ILE A 295 -7.99 -3.69 12.07
C ILE A 295 -9.24 -3.04 11.44
N LEU A 296 -9.17 -2.73 10.14
CA LEU A 296 -10.23 -2.04 9.40
C LEU A 296 -11.57 -2.80 9.45
N LEU A 297 -11.50 -4.12 9.26
CA LEU A 297 -12.68 -4.99 9.24
C LEU A 297 -13.05 -5.57 10.61
N ASN A 298 -12.41 -5.06 11.68
CA ASN A 298 -12.64 -5.43 13.08
C ASN A 298 -12.53 -6.94 13.34
N ARG A 299 -11.42 -7.55 12.90
CA ARG A 299 -11.13 -8.97 13.12
C ARG A 299 -10.16 -9.17 14.27
N ARG A 300 -10.25 -10.33 14.95
CA ARG A 300 -9.24 -10.74 15.92
C ARG A 300 -8.00 -11.23 15.18
N PHE A 301 -6.82 -10.75 15.56
CA PHE A 301 -5.59 -11.12 14.84
C PHE A 301 -4.36 -11.23 15.72
N VAL A 302 -3.41 -12.02 15.26
CA VAL A 302 -2.02 -12.06 15.75
C VAL A 302 -1.12 -11.62 14.60
N THR A 303 -0.23 -10.67 14.88
CA THR A 303 0.77 -10.23 13.92
C THR A 303 2.16 -10.64 14.39
N PHE A 304 2.87 -11.35 13.51
CA PHE A 304 4.28 -11.67 13.70
C PHE A 304 5.13 -10.56 13.10
N GLN A 305 6.05 -10.03 13.90
CA GLN A 305 6.94 -8.98 13.40
C GLN A 305 8.02 -9.57 12.49
N ASN A 306 8.09 -9.07 11.27
CA ASN A 306 9.16 -9.42 10.35
C ASN A 306 10.18 -8.30 10.28
N TYR A 307 11.31 -8.48 10.98
CA TYR A 307 12.41 -7.51 11.06
C TYR A 307 13.00 -7.16 9.69
N GLY A 308 13.01 -8.09 8.75
CA GLY A 308 13.50 -7.87 7.38
C GLY A 308 12.63 -6.94 6.55
N ARG A 309 11.35 -6.79 6.92
CA ARG A 309 10.37 -5.97 6.19
C ARG A 309 10.08 -4.62 6.83
N GLY A 310 10.74 -4.27 7.95
CA GLY A 310 10.57 -3.00 8.66
C GLY A 310 9.49 -3.07 9.74
N VAL A 311 9.94 -2.98 11.00
CA VAL A 311 9.11 -3.07 12.22
C VAL A 311 8.37 -1.75 12.49
N THR A 312 9.00 -0.62 12.21
CA THR A 312 8.52 0.74 12.52
C THR A 312 7.11 1.03 11.97
N ARG A 313 6.74 0.41 10.84
CA ARG A 313 5.39 0.51 10.27
C ARG A 313 4.33 -0.17 11.13
N PHE A 314 4.66 -1.32 11.74
CA PHE A 314 3.76 -2.01 12.66
C PHE A 314 3.66 -1.26 13.98
N GLU A 315 4.78 -0.73 14.50
CA GLU A 315 4.80 0.08 15.71
C GLU A 315 3.88 1.31 15.56
N SER A 316 4.01 2.04 14.44
CA SER A 316 3.13 3.17 14.14
C SER A 316 1.66 2.74 14.02
N LEU A 317 1.39 1.62 13.34
CA LEU A 317 0.04 1.09 13.20
C LEU A 317 -0.56 0.74 14.58
N PHE A 318 0.19 0.03 15.41
CA PHE A 318 -0.26 -0.38 16.74
C PHE A 318 -0.44 0.79 17.69
N SER A 319 0.45 1.79 17.65
CA SER A 319 0.33 3.02 18.44
C SER A 319 -0.96 3.77 18.09
N VAL A 320 -1.21 4.00 16.80
CA VAL A 320 -2.38 4.73 16.31
C VAL A 320 -3.68 4.04 16.69
N TYR A 321 -3.77 2.73 16.41
CA TYR A 321 -5.00 1.97 16.64
C TYR A 321 -5.06 1.30 18.02
N LYS A 322 -4.16 1.69 18.93
CA LYS A 322 -4.10 1.24 20.34
C LYS A 322 -4.08 -0.28 20.48
N TYR A 323 -3.22 -0.93 19.72
CA TYR A 323 -2.90 -2.34 19.88
C TYR A 323 -1.59 -2.49 20.65
N CYS A 324 -1.52 -3.45 21.58
CA CYS A 324 -0.24 -3.82 22.19
C CYS A 324 0.61 -4.60 21.18
N SER A 325 1.88 -4.23 21.08
CA SER A 325 2.84 -4.83 20.13
C SER A 325 3.29 -6.26 20.50
N SER A 326 2.91 -6.76 21.67
CA SER A 326 3.32 -8.10 22.08
C SER A 326 2.59 -9.16 21.25
N ALA A 327 3.32 -9.90 20.46
CA ALA A 327 2.91 -11.16 19.88
C ALA A 327 2.68 -12.18 21.01
N SER A 328 1.59 -12.04 21.75
CA SER A 328 1.19 -13.09 22.67
C SER A 328 0.47 -14.16 21.85
N SER A 329 1.10 -15.31 21.78
CA SER A 329 0.57 -16.51 21.16
C SER A 329 -0.65 -17.11 21.91
N GLU A 330 -1.19 -16.39 22.89
CA GLU A 330 -2.31 -16.86 23.69
C GLU A 330 -3.65 -16.32 23.19
N LEU A 331 -4.51 -17.20 22.80
CA LEU A 331 -5.86 -16.91 22.32
C LEU A 331 -6.77 -16.26 23.35
N SER A 332 -6.57 -16.55 24.63
CA SER A 332 -7.26 -15.87 25.74
C SER A 332 -7.04 -14.36 25.71
N GLN A 333 -5.86 -13.91 25.25
CA GLN A 333 -5.56 -12.49 25.05
C GLN A 333 -6.19 -11.94 23.76
N LEU A 334 -6.40 -12.74 22.73
CA LEU A 334 -7.12 -12.35 21.52
C LEU A 334 -8.60 -12.08 21.81
N GLU A 335 -9.22 -12.89 22.64
CA GLU A 335 -10.62 -12.71 23.03
C GLU A 335 -10.81 -11.47 23.93
N SER A 336 -9.89 -11.22 24.85
CA SER A 336 -9.93 -10.02 25.70
C SER A 336 -9.70 -8.73 24.92
N ARG A 337 -8.88 -8.76 23.86
CA ARG A 337 -8.58 -7.61 22.99
C ARG A 337 -9.72 -7.24 22.03
N ALA A 338 -10.60 -8.17 21.71
CA ALA A 338 -11.75 -7.95 20.83
C ALA A 338 -12.80 -6.99 21.38
N LYS A 339 -12.74 -6.64 22.68
CA LYS A 339 -13.74 -5.79 23.34
C LYS A 339 -13.52 -4.29 23.16
N VAL A 340 -12.39 -3.84 22.57
CA VAL A 340 -12.15 -2.41 22.33
C VAL A 340 -12.70 -2.04 20.97
N ASP A 341 -13.76 -1.28 20.94
CA ASP A 341 -14.26 -0.68 19.71
C ASP A 341 -13.27 0.38 19.20
N ARG A 342 -12.71 0.15 18.03
CA ARG A 342 -11.75 1.03 17.36
C ARG A 342 -12.36 1.77 16.18
N SER A 343 -13.65 1.62 15.94
CA SER A 343 -14.35 2.23 14.82
C SER A 343 -14.17 3.75 14.82
N LEU A 344 -14.24 4.39 15.98
CA LEU A 344 -14.03 5.83 16.12
C LEU A 344 -12.60 6.25 15.73
N ILE A 345 -11.57 5.47 16.10
CA ILE A 345 -10.18 5.76 15.73
C ILE A 345 -10.02 5.58 14.21
N VAL A 346 -10.53 4.49 13.66
CA VAL A 346 -10.47 4.22 12.21
C VAL A 346 -11.17 5.34 11.44
N ARG A 347 -12.33 5.79 11.92
CA ARG A 347 -13.07 6.90 11.32
C ARG A 347 -12.29 8.21 11.38
N ALA A 348 -11.75 8.58 12.53
CA ALA A 348 -10.96 9.80 12.70
C ALA A 348 -9.71 9.81 11.80
N GLU A 349 -9.00 8.68 11.69
CA GLU A 349 -7.85 8.54 10.81
C GLU A 349 -8.23 8.64 9.32
N ARG A 350 -9.39 8.08 8.92
CA ARG A 350 -9.94 8.23 7.57
C ARG A 350 -10.26 9.70 7.26
N GLU A 351 -10.98 10.37 8.16
CA GLU A 351 -11.36 11.77 7.99
C GLU A 351 -10.13 12.67 7.89
N ALA A 352 -9.12 12.45 8.74
CA ALA A 352 -7.84 13.16 8.68
C ALA A 352 -7.09 12.91 7.38
N GLY A 353 -7.04 11.66 6.90
CA GLY A 353 -6.41 11.30 5.64
C GLY A 353 -7.11 11.90 4.42
N MET A 354 -8.44 11.87 4.38
CA MET A 354 -9.24 12.48 3.32
C MET A 354 -9.10 14.01 3.31
N ALA A 355 -9.14 14.64 4.48
CA ALA A 355 -8.94 16.08 4.62
C ALA A 355 -7.53 16.50 4.16
N TYR A 356 -6.49 15.74 4.55
CA TYR A 356 -5.13 15.99 4.08
C TYR A 356 -5.04 15.94 2.56
N LEU A 357 -5.56 14.88 1.95
CA LEU A 357 -5.51 14.70 0.50
C LEU A 357 -6.29 15.80 -0.23
N GLY A 358 -7.50 16.12 0.23
CA GLY A 358 -8.33 17.16 -0.35
C GLY A 358 -7.71 18.54 -0.28
N ASN A 359 -7.20 18.94 0.88
CA ASN A 359 -6.54 20.23 1.08
C ASN A 359 -5.27 20.34 0.24
N ALA A 360 -4.43 19.30 0.19
CA ALA A 360 -3.22 19.30 -0.60
C ALA A 360 -3.48 19.43 -2.12
N LEU A 361 -4.59 18.88 -2.61
CA LEU A 361 -5.00 18.98 -4.01
C LEU A 361 -5.50 20.37 -4.40
N VAL A 362 -6.13 21.10 -3.48
CA VAL A 362 -6.73 22.43 -3.74
C VAL A 362 -5.72 23.55 -3.53
N SER A 363 -5.02 23.54 -2.39
CA SER A 363 -4.17 24.68 -1.98
C SER A 363 -2.72 24.56 -2.42
N GLY A 364 -2.30 23.39 -2.89
CA GLY A 364 -0.89 23.10 -3.10
C GLY A 364 -0.05 23.14 -1.81
N ALA A 365 -0.67 23.46 -0.67
CA ALA A 365 -0.05 23.45 0.65
C ALA A 365 -1.08 22.94 1.66
N PHE A 366 -0.62 22.22 2.69
CA PHE A 366 -1.50 21.79 3.75
C PHE A 366 -1.77 22.95 4.71
N ILE A 367 -3.04 23.36 4.82
CA ILE A 367 -3.52 24.27 5.88
C ILE A 367 -3.99 23.38 7.03
N ASP A 368 -3.34 23.47 8.19
CA ASP A 368 -3.76 22.77 9.41
C ASP A 368 -5.09 23.34 9.89
N PRO A 369 -6.17 22.56 9.93
CA PRO A 369 -7.44 23.02 10.48
C PRO A 369 -7.37 23.35 11.97
N ALA A 370 -6.34 22.88 12.69
CA ALA A 370 -6.11 23.18 14.10
C ALA A 370 -5.28 24.46 14.34
N THR A 371 -4.76 25.12 13.30
CA THR A 371 -3.99 26.37 13.43
C THR A 371 -4.88 27.52 12.95
N PRO A 372 -5.46 28.36 13.85
CA PRO A 372 -6.21 29.54 13.40
C PRO A 372 -5.26 30.55 12.75
N GLY A 373 -5.48 30.80 11.47
CA GLY A 373 -5.19 32.03 10.76
C GLY A 373 -3.78 32.60 10.82
N ARG A 374 -2.85 32.07 10.00
CA ARG A 374 -1.83 32.95 9.38
C ARG A 374 -2.33 33.32 7.99
N THR A 375 -2.89 34.52 7.86
CA THR A 375 -3.03 35.20 6.55
C THR A 375 -1.65 35.35 5.94
N PRO A 376 -1.45 35.08 4.64
CA PRO A 376 -0.21 35.42 3.97
C PRO A 376 -0.04 36.95 4.02
N SER A 377 0.99 37.38 4.70
CA SER A 377 1.47 38.78 4.59
C SER A 377 1.96 38.97 3.16
N GLY A 378 1.37 39.97 2.48
CA GLY A 378 1.64 40.40 1.14
C GLY A 378 3.09 40.84 0.87
#